data_f947571b04f36bcd573f89f23a659460
#
_entry.id   f947571b04f36bcd573f89f23a659460
#
_cell.length_a   1.000
_cell.length_b   1.000
_cell.length_c   1.000
_cell.angle_alpha   90.00
_cell.angle_beta   90.00
_cell.angle_gamma   90.00
#
_symmetry.space_group_name_H-M   'P 1'
#
loop_
_entity.id
_entity.type
_entity.pdbx_description
1 polymer ?
#
loop_
_entity_poly.entity_id
_entity_poly.type
_entity_poly.pdbx_seq_one_letter_code
_entity_poly.pdbx_strand_id
1 'polypeptide(L)'
;MKYGRPFLIALVLVLAASFSGQSHDPASTSSAFALQKPSAPVPLLAKGRPVGWWVVFKLNAATFPDCGDGTRGCPFGGTVKTYKDAQQYIFASSESPTLKQGSGCAGDTDTDPIGATFGQVYNGSFNYLIWNDQFYDDPVIKGCTKECGSPWGHSKGLLAWNDAGNGFVMQVSTPSWPAAGNKAHPRKTDGDSLGCIKDDDVMVSQHFFALTLNKNDVVSVLKALGNASVVTDPSNPQIVNNGGPQDIQQLVKGLGVRSSSKKFLTFNLSGGVQLISKPSKLNVPPWQMVSAILGGVSLRAATWWATPEIATTTASTTVKCWDPSLSKPGAVEIATSGIWNGKKIGLTGGASPDHNHAKIGVSLAGPKNYSIFGDMNQQGSLSGPNCASSQNGRGGLFYVVSNPTLSKSVKALITGDTAPQ
;
A
#
# COMPACT_ATOMS: atom_id res chain seq x y z
N MET A 1 28.33 27.20 65.81
CA MET A 1 29.17 26.10 66.30
C MET A 1 29.55 25.30 65.10
N LYS A 2 30.67 25.54 64.51
CA LYS A 2 32.04 25.06 64.65
C LYS A 2 32.13 23.51 64.50
N TYR A 3 33.03 23.19 63.56
CA TYR A 3 33.90 22.04 63.26
C TYR A 3 33.42 21.09 62.18
N GLY A 4 34.18 20.60 61.19
CA GLY A 4 35.61 20.75 60.87
C GLY A 4 35.94 19.63 59.89
N ARG A 5 36.64 19.91 58.77
CA ARG A 5 37.20 18.92 57.80
C ARG A 5 38.39 18.17 58.42
N PRO A 6 38.76 16.98 57.89
CA PRO A 6 40.10 16.96 57.36
C PRO A 6 40.23 16.33 55.92
N PHE A 7 41.29 16.83 55.23
CA PHE A 7 41.92 16.39 54.01
C PHE A 7 42.60 15.01 54.19
N LEU A 8 42.58 14.20 53.15
CA LEU A 8 43.54 13.13 53.00
C LEU A 8 44.22 13.27 51.61
N ILE A 9 45.57 13.39 51.70
CA ILE A 9 46.53 13.44 50.60
C ILE A 9 46.87 12.00 50.21
N ALA A 10 46.75 11.65 48.92
CA ALA A 10 47.28 10.40 48.39
C ALA A 10 48.49 10.67 47.51
N LEU A 11 49.54 9.97 47.87
CA LEU A 11 50.90 10.01 47.31
C LEU A 11 50.97 9.33 45.96
N VAL A 12 51.52 9.99 44.91
CA VAL A 12 51.76 9.39 43.60
C VAL A 12 53.19 8.87 43.58
N LEU A 13 53.38 7.58 43.38
CA LEU A 13 54.68 6.94 43.09
C LEU A 13 54.85 6.86 41.57
N VAL A 14 55.89 7.51 41.08
CA VAL A 14 56.36 7.41 39.67
C VAL A 14 57.40 6.29 39.61
N LEU A 15 57.11 5.27 38.86
CA LEU A 15 58.09 4.26 38.43
C LEU A 15 58.47 4.50 36.97
N ALA A 16 59.70 4.92 36.75
CA ALA A 16 60.32 4.99 35.44
C ALA A 16 60.83 3.60 35.03
N ALA A 17 60.32 3.05 33.93
CA ALA A 17 60.91 1.90 33.26
C ALA A 17 61.37 2.30 31.87
N SER A 18 62.68 2.23 31.66
CA SER A 18 63.36 2.42 30.38
C SER A 18 63.13 1.19 29.50
N PHE A 19 62.56 1.37 28.28
CA PHE A 19 62.59 0.35 27.26
C PHE A 19 63.23 0.86 25.98
N SER A 20 64.21 0.10 25.53
CA SER A 20 65.01 0.21 24.33
C SER A 20 64.16 0.11 23.05
N GLY A 21 64.50 0.93 22.07
CA GLY A 21 63.83 1.03 20.78
C GLY A 21 63.96 -0.24 19.93
N GLN A 22 62.85 -0.57 19.31
CA GLN A 22 62.78 -1.26 18.01
C GLN A 22 61.83 -0.50 17.11
N SER A 23 62.40 -0.02 16.02
CA SER A 23 61.63 0.57 14.90
C SER A 23 60.83 -0.53 14.19
N HIS A 24 59.52 -0.49 14.31
CA HIS A 24 58.62 -1.18 13.40
C HIS A 24 57.92 -0.17 12.55
N ASP A 25 58.11 -0.27 11.22
CA ASP A 25 57.35 0.42 10.21
C ASP A 25 55.84 0.13 10.41
N PRO A 26 54.94 1.13 10.39
CA PRO A 26 53.53 0.88 10.37
C PRO A 26 53.15 0.46 8.97
N ALA A 27 52.97 -0.85 8.76
CA ALA A 27 52.23 -1.34 7.60
C ALA A 27 50.83 -0.71 7.65
N SER A 28 50.59 0.22 6.72
CA SER A 28 49.27 0.81 6.52
C SER A 28 48.28 -0.28 6.08
N THR A 29 47.59 -0.87 7.01
CA THR A 29 46.38 -1.63 6.73
C THR A 29 45.26 -0.66 6.39
N SER A 30 45.12 -0.31 5.11
CA SER A 30 43.90 0.27 4.60
C SER A 30 42.81 -0.80 4.76
N SER A 31 42.09 -0.76 5.87
CA SER A 31 40.81 -1.47 5.99
C SER A 31 39.88 -0.87 4.94
N ALA A 32 39.75 -1.56 3.81
CA ALA A 32 38.68 -1.29 2.86
C ALA A 32 37.39 -1.42 3.68
N PHE A 33 36.72 -0.30 3.93
CA PHE A 33 35.33 -0.30 4.39
C PHE A 33 34.55 -1.05 3.33
N ALA A 34 34.26 -2.31 3.57
CA ALA A 34 33.28 -3.05 2.79
C ALA A 34 31.99 -2.23 2.89
N LEU A 35 31.57 -1.64 1.78
CA LEU A 35 30.27 -0.99 1.67
C LEU A 35 29.22 -2.00 2.12
N GLN A 36 28.70 -1.77 3.32
CA GLN A 36 27.66 -2.63 3.89
C GLN A 36 26.47 -2.52 2.93
N LYS A 37 26.10 -3.66 2.28
CA LYS A 37 24.94 -3.70 1.38
C LYS A 37 23.75 -3.08 2.11
N PRO A 38 22.99 -2.18 1.46
CA PRO A 38 21.82 -1.57 2.10
C PRO A 38 20.92 -2.65 2.67
N SER A 39 20.45 -2.47 3.89
CA SER A 39 19.39 -3.29 4.47
C SER A 39 18.18 -3.27 3.52
N ALA A 40 17.35 -4.34 3.53
CA ALA A 40 16.18 -4.37 2.68
C ALA A 40 15.25 -3.17 2.96
N PRO A 41 14.58 -2.60 1.94
CA PRO A 41 13.54 -1.62 2.18
C PRO A 41 12.36 -2.30 2.88
N VAL A 42 11.73 -1.61 3.83
CA VAL A 42 10.66 -2.14 4.68
C VAL A 42 9.57 -1.09 4.92
N PRO A 43 8.35 -1.49 5.29
CA PRO A 43 7.35 -0.54 5.77
C PRO A 43 7.85 0.24 6.99
N LEU A 44 7.73 1.56 6.96
CA LEU A 44 8.12 2.45 8.04
C LEU A 44 6.89 3.18 8.59
N LEU A 45 6.79 3.34 9.90
CA LEU A 45 5.81 4.25 10.52
C LEU A 45 6.26 5.71 10.51
N ALA A 46 7.56 5.91 10.52
CA ALA A 46 8.30 7.14 10.37
C ALA A 46 9.76 6.74 10.06
N LYS A 47 10.61 7.67 9.68
CA LYS A 47 12.02 7.42 9.43
C LYS A 47 12.68 6.64 10.57
N GLY A 48 13.29 5.50 10.24
CA GLY A 48 13.96 4.63 11.20
C GLY A 48 13.03 3.81 12.12
N ARG A 49 11.73 3.74 11.85
CA ARG A 49 10.76 2.94 12.60
C ARG A 49 10.11 1.85 11.75
N PRO A 50 10.82 0.74 11.49
CA PRO A 50 10.32 -0.36 10.67
C PRO A 50 9.21 -1.14 11.40
N VAL A 51 8.28 -1.69 10.61
CA VAL A 51 7.22 -2.59 11.07
C VAL A 51 7.00 -3.72 10.06
N GLY A 52 6.36 -4.82 10.48
CA GLY A 52 6.02 -5.93 9.59
C GLY A 52 4.97 -5.54 8.53
N TRP A 53 3.98 -4.76 8.93
CA TRP A 53 2.98 -4.15 8.07
C TRP A 53 2.38 -2.90 8.71
N TRP A 54 1.82 -2.04 7.90
CA TRP A 54 0.92 -0.97 8.33
C TRP A 54 -0.23 -0.81 7.34
N VAL A 55 -1.34 -0.26 7.82
CA VAL A 55 -2.45 0.26 7.02
C VAL A 55 -2.69 1.71 7.38
N VAL A 56 -2.96 2.53 6.37
CA VAL A 56 -3.39 3.92 6.50
C VAL A 56 -4.74 4.08 5.79
N PHE A 57 -5.66 4.75 6.44
CA PHE A 57 -6.88 5.26 5.83
C PHE A 57 -6.82 6.79 5.90
N LYS A 58 -6.65 7.41 4.73
CA LYS A 58 -6.71 8.86 4.57
C LYS A 58 -8.18 9.28 4.58
N LEU A 59 -8.52 10.21 5.44
CA LEU A 59 -9.88 10.70 5.64
C LEU A 59 -10.27 11.69 4.52
N ASN A 60 -11.55 11.80 4.23
CA ASN A 60 -12.06 12.76 3.25
C ASN A 60 -12.08 14.19 3.77
N ALA A 61 -11.97 15.16 2.87
CA ALA A 61 -11.82 16.57 3.19
C ALA A 61 -13.10 17.20 3.77
N ALA A 62 -14.28 16.72 3.40
CA ALA A 62 -15.53 17.26 3.92
C ALA A 62 -15.67 17.10 5.44
N THR A 63 -15.20 15.96 5.96
CA THR A 63 -15.30 15.66 7.39
C THR A 63 -14.04 16.09 8.15
N PHE A 64 -12.87 16.03 7.51
CA PHE A 64 -11.56 16.32 8.09
C PHE A 64 -10.73 17.22 7.15
N PRO A 65 -11.05 18.53 7.09
CA PRO A 65 -10.55 19.44 6.05
C PRO A 65 -9.05 19.73 6.14
N ASP A 66 -8.45 19.72 7.34
CA ASP A 66 -7.08 20.17 7.52
C ASP A 66 -6.19 19.17 8.25
N CYS A 67 -4.93 19.12 7.86
CA CYS A 67 -3.86 18.40 8.56
C CYS A 67 -2.69 19.33 8.95
N GLY A 68 -2.82 20.63 8.74
CA GLY A 68 -1.83 21.65 9.02
C GLY A 68 -2.25 23.01 8.48
N ASP A 69 -1.29 23.88 8.20
CA ASP A 69 -1.51 25.24 7.69
C ASP A 69 -1.89 25.34 6.21
N GLY A 70 -2.01 24.21 5.52
CA GLY A 70 -2.42 24.15 4.11
C GLY A 70 -1.37 24.62 3.10
N THR A 71 -0.16 24.96 3.53
CA THR A 71 0.95 25.41 2.68
C THR A 71 2.18 24.52 2.88
N ARG A 72 2.22 23.40 2.16
CA ARG A 72 3.35 22.46 2.24
C ARG A 72 4.00 22.28 0.87
N GLY A 73 5.33 22.09 0.89
CA GLY A 73 6.08 21.76 -0.31
C GLY A 73 5.84 20.32 -0.75
N CYS A 74 6.16 20.02 -2.01
CA CYS A 74 6.12 18.68 -2.58
C CYS A 74 7.50 18.03 -2.45
N PRO A 75 7.79 17.23 -1.41
CA PRO A 75 9.13 16.71 -1.14
C PRO A 75 9.59 15.67 -2.16
N PHE A 76 8.64 15.06 -2.88
CA PHE A 76 8.93 14.06 -3.91
C PHE A 76 8.86 14.61 -5.33
N GLY A 77 9.28 15.87 -5.52
CA GLY A 77 9.42 16.47 -6.84
C GLY A 77 8.14 16.96 -7.49
N GLY A 78 8.23 17.35 -8.77
CA GLY A 78 7.13 17.85 -9.58
C GLY A 78 7.10 19.36 -9.72
N THR A 79 6.10 19.85 -10.46
CA THR A 79 5.89 21.28 -10.75
C THR A 79 4.97 21.97 -9.76
N VAL A 80 4.02 21.27 -9.17
CA VAL A 80 3.22 21.75 -8.06
C VAL A 80 4.09 21.78 -6.81
N LYS A 81 4.23 22.94 -6.21
CA LYS A 81 5.14 23.15 -5.07
C LYS A 81 4.43 23.21 -3.72
N THR A 82 3.11 23.46 -3.74
CA THR A 82 2.29 23.54 -2.53
C THR A 82 0.94 22.89 -2.78
N TYR A 83 0.35 22.32 -1.74
CA TYR A 83 -0.99 21.76 -1.75
C TYR A 83 -1.82 22.31 -0.60
N LYS A 84 -3.13 22.24 -0.71
CA LYS A 84 -4.06 22.91 0.18
C LYS A 84 -4.99 21.99 0.94
N ASP A 85 -5.29 20.81 0.39
CA ASP A 85 -6.38 20.01 0.89
C ASP A 85 -5.96 19.01 1.96
N ALA A 86 -6.97 18.55 2.66
CA ALA A 86 -6.84 17.72 3.81
C ALA A 86 -6.26 16.35 3.52
N GLN A 87 -5.30 15.96 4.32
CA GLN A 87 -4.70 14.64 4.29
C GLN A 87 -4.60 14.05 5.69
N GLN A 88 -5.57 14.38 6.54
CA GLN A 88 -5.68 13.71 7.83
C GLN A 88 -5.86 12.22 7.63
N TYR A 89 -5.26 11.43 8.47
CA TYR A 89 -5.28 9.98 8.33
C TYR A 89 -5.33 9.28 9.69
N ILE A 90 -5.79 8.05 9.63
CA ILE A 90 -5.71 7.08 10.71
C ILE A 90 -4.89 5.88 10.24
N PHE A 91 -4.22 5.21 11.17
CA PHE A 91 -3.36 4.08 10.84
C PHE A 91 -3.34 3.02 11.93
N ALA A 92 -2.99 1.80 11.53
CA ALA A 92 -2.63 0.69 12.40
C ALA A 92 -1.38 0.00 11.86
N SER A 93 -0.70 -0.78 12.70
CA SER A 93 0.50 -1.52 12.31
C SER A 93 0.56 -2.89 12.98
N SER A 94 1.53 -3.71 12.57
CA SER A 94 1.82 -5.00 13.22
C SER A 94 2.12 -4.87 14.71
N GLU A 95 2.68 -3.74 15.14
CA GLU A 95 2.96 -3.46 16.56
C GLU A 95 1.75 -2.92 17.33
N SER A 96 0.84 -2.22 16.64
CA SER A 96 -0.36 -1.62 17.22
C SER A 96 -1.54 -1.78 16.25
N PRO A 97 -2.25 -2.92 16.28
CA PRO A 97 -3.29 -3.25 15.30
C PRO A 97 -4.59 -2.45 15.45
N THR A 98 -4.71 -1.57 16.42
CA THR A 98 -5.87 -0.67 16.57
C THR A 98 -5.63 0.59 15.74
N LEU A 99 -6.64 0.99 14.94
CA LEU A 99 -6.61 2.27 14.23
C LEU A 99 -6.52 3.44 15.22
N LYS A 100 -5.62 4.35 14.94
CA LYS A 100 -5.42 5.58 15.72
C LYS A 100 -5.15 6.76 14.80
N GLN A 101 -5.42 7.97 15.28
CA GLN A 101 -5.16 9.20 14.55
C GLN A 101 -3.65 9.34 14.27
N GLY A 102 -3.30 9.66 13.02
CA GLY A 102 -1.97 10.09 12.64
C GLY A 102 -1.73 11.56 12.93
N SER A 103 -0.47 11.96 12.96
CA SER A 103 -0.05 13.36 13.06
C SER A 103 0.42 13.89 11.71
N GLY A 104 0.15 15.15 11.40
CA GLY A 104 0.51 15.75 10.11
C GLY A 104 -0.34 15.23 8.94
N CYS A 105 0.16 15.37 7.73
CA CYS A 105 -0.51 15.01 6.49
C CYS A 105 0.01 13.67 5.94
N ALA A 106 -0.86 12.85 5.41
CA ALA A 106 -0.50 11.59 4.78
C ALA A 106 0.35 11.81 3.52
N GLY A 107 1.48 11.11 3.40
CA GLY A 107 2.36 11.17 2.24
C GLY A 107 3.17 12.45 2.11
N ASP A 108 3.27 13.24 3.18
CA ASP A 108 3.89 14.56 3.18
C ASP A 108 5.39 14.52 3.49
N THR A 109 5.79 13.74 4.50
CA THR A 109 7.16 13.76 5.03
C THR A 109 7.64 12.37 5.42
N ASP A 110 8.88 12.25 5.87
CA ASP A 110 9.42 11.02 6.46
C ASP A 110 8.96 10.78 7.91
N THR A 111 7.99 11.56 8.41
CA THR A 111 7.39 11.40 9.74
C THR A 111 6.03 10.68 9.71
N ASP A 112 5.44 10.46 8.53
CA ASP A 112 4.23 9.69 8.35
C ASP A 112 4.52 8.32 7.67
N PRO A 113 3.66 7.30 7.82
CA PRO A 113 3.93 5.97 7.30
C PRO A 113 4.11 5.91 5.78
N ILE A 114 3.33 6.69 5.03
CA ILE A 114 3.36 6.68 3.56
C ILE A 114 4.63 7.38 3.08
N GLY A 115 4.87 8.61 3.53
CA GLY A 115 6.03 9.39 3.12
C GLY A 115 7.34 8.76 3.56
N ALA A 116 7.43 8.20 4.78
CA ALA A 116 8.61 7.50 5.24
C ALA A 116 8.90 6.23 4.43
N THR A 117 7.87 5.44 4.12
CA THR A 117 8.03 4.20 3.34
C THR A 117 8.37 4.49 1.89
N PHE A 118 7.69 5.43 1.26
CA PHE A 118 7.98 5.85 -0.11
C PHE A 118 9.34 6.58 -0.23
N GLY A 119 9.65 7.44 0.71
CA GLY A 119 10.87 8.26 0.71
C GLY A 119 12.17 7.45 0.70
N GLN A 120 12.20 6.25 1.32
CA GLN A 120 13.37 5.37 1.28
C GLN A 120 13.62 4.82 -0.15
N VAL A 121 12.59 4.65 -0.96
CA VAL A 121 12.71 4.22 -2.36
C VAL A 121 13.06 5.42 -3.22
N TYR A 122 12.30 6.51 -3.15
CA TYR A 122 12.44 7.70 -3.98
C TYR A 122 13.82 8.37 -3.83
N ASN A 123 14.37 8.39 -2.61
CA ASN A 123 15.67 8.97 -2.30
C ASN A 123 16.82 7.93 -2.19
N GLY A 124 16.49 6.64 -2.34
CA GLY A 124 17.44 5.53 -2.24
C GLY A 124 17.90 4.99 -3.58
N SER A 125 18.47 3.77 -3.51
CA SER A 125 19.00 3.04 -4.67
C SER A 125 18.42 1.63 -4.79
N PHE A 126 17.26 1.37 -4.21
CA PHE A 126 16.59 0.08 -4.29
C PHE A 126 16.06 -0.21 -5.68
N ASN A 127 15.88 -1.48 -5.99
CA ASN A 127 15.10 -1.89 -7.14
C ASN A 127 13.61 -1.65 -6.83
N TYR A 128 12.84 -1.25 -7.83
CA TYR A 128 11.42 -0.98 -7.65
C TYR A 128 10.62 -1.24 -8.92
N LEU A 129 9.34 -1.45 -8.71
CA LEU A 129 8.29 -1.53 -9.72
C LEU A 129 7.08 -0.75 -9.21
N ILE A 130 6.61 0.22 -9.99
CA ILE A 130 5.35 0.93 -9.78
C ILE A 130 4.36 0.47 -10.86
N TRP A 131 3.11 0.28 -10.46
CA TRP A 131 2.00 0.02 -11.36
C TRP A 131 0.81 0.89 -10.97
N ASN A 132 0.11 1.42 -11.96
CA ASN A 132 -1.10 2.22 -11.76
C ASN A 132 -1.92 2.22 -13.06
N ASP A 133 -3.19 1.88 -13.00
CA ASP A 133 -4.06 1.92 -14.18
C ASP A 133 -4.54 3.34 -14.52
N GLN A 134 -4.16 4.34 -13.73
CA GLN A 134 -4.52 5.75 -13.89
C GLN A 134 -3.30 6.65 -13.66
N PHE A 135 -2.30 6.58 -14.55
CA PHE A 135 -1.11 7.46 -14.47
C PHE A 135 -1.39 8.89 -14.97
N TYR A 136 -2.48 9.10 -15.73
CA TYR A 136 -2.87 10.42 -16.30
C TYR A 136 -1.75 11.11 -17.10
N ASP A 137 -1.13 10.34 -18.02
CA ASP A 137 -0.09 10.79 -18.96
C ASP A 137 1.30 11.12 -18.34
N ASP A 138 1.51 10.88 -17.05
CA ASP A 138 2.83 11.01 -16.43
C ASP A 138 3.09 9.91 -15.39
N PRO A 139 3.75 8.80 -15.80
CA PRO A 139 4.34 8.53 -17.11
C PRO A 139 3.32 8.18 -18.19
N VAL A 140 3.71 8.38 -19.45
CA VAL A 140 2.93 7.91 -20.61
C VAL A 140 3.08 6.40 -20.73
N ILE A 141 1.96 5.67 -20.75
CA ILE A 141 1.92 4.22 -20.97
C ILE A 141 1.38 3.95 -22.37
N LYS A 142 2.14 3.20 -23.17
CA LYS A 142 1.73 2.85 -24.54
C LYS A 142 0.40 2.10 -24.56
N GLY A 143 -0.56 2.64 -25.31
CA GLY A 143 -1.89 2.04 -25.45
C GLY A 143 -2.87 2.34 -24.33
N CYS A 144 -2.52 3.33 -23.47
CA CYS A 144 -3.37 3.81 -22.38
C CYS A 144 -3.07 5.29 -22.14
N THR A 145 -3.97 6.19 -22.52
CA THR A 145 -3.68 7.64 -22.49
C THR A 145 -3.89 8.25 -21.12
N LYS A 146 -4.96 7.94 -20.40
CA LYS A 146 -5.22 8.49 -19.05
C LYS A 146 -5.50 7.40 -18.05
N GLU A 147 -6.52 6.61 -18.31
CA GLU A 147 -6.87 5.44 -17.51
C GLU A 147 -6.99 4.21 -18.41
N CYS A 148 -6.55 3.09 -17.90
CA CYS A 148 -6.59 1.81 -18.60
C CYS A 148 -7.80 1.01 -18.15
N GLY A 149 -8.83 0.94 -19.01
CA GLY A 149 -10.03 0.16 -18.75
C GLY A 149 -9.82 -1.35 -18.89
N SER A 150 -10.91 -2.13 -18.79
CA SER A 150 -10.90 -3.57 -19.05
C SER A 150 -10.25 -3.90 -20.42
N PRO A 151 -9.45 -4.94 -20.53
CA PRO A 151 -9.16 -6.00 -19.55
C PRO A 151 -7.90 -5.76 -18.69
N TRP A 152 -7.40 -4.55 -18.58
CA TRP A 152 -6.32 -4.22 -17.64
C TRP A 152 -6.79 -4.35 -16.19
N GLY A 153 -5.84 -4.64 -15.30
CA GLY A 153 -6.09 -4.63 -13.86
C GLY A 153 -6.53 -3.25 -13.37
N HIS A 154 -7.45 -3.22 -12.42
CA HIS A 154 -7.74 -2.03 -11.59
C HIS A 154 -6.88 -2.16 -10.34
N SER A 155 -5.64 -1.73 -10.42
CA SER A 155 -4.65 -1.97 -9.36
C SER A 155 -3.56 -0.91 -9.39
N LYS A 156 -3.14 -0.49 -8.20
CA LYS A 156 -2.13 0.54 -8.02
C LYS A 156 -1.19 0.17 -6.86
N GLY A 157 0.09 0.50 -7.01
CA GLY A 157 1.04 0.24 -5.94
C GLY A 157 2.50 0.35 -6.31
N LEU A 158 3.33 0.02 -5.33
CA LEU A 158 4.79 0.00 -5.39
C LEU A 158 5.29 -1.32 -4.77
N LEU A 159 6.20 -1.98 -5.45
CA LEU A 159 7.02 -3.08 -4.94
C LEU A 159 8.48 -2.61 -4.94
N ALA A 160 9.19 -2.75 -3.84
CA ALA A 160 10.61 -2.40 -3.76
C ALA A 160 11.40 -3.53 -3.11
N TRP A 161 12.64 -3.75 -3.59
CA TRP A 161 13.51 -4.83 -3.09
C TRP A 161 14.99 -4.48 -3.21
N ASN A 162 15.81 -5.13 -2.38
CA ASN A 162 17.27 -5.07 -2.46
C ASN A 162 17.85 -6.15 -3.39
N ASP A 163 19.18 -6.19 -3.56
CA ASP A 163 19.87 -7.18 -4.41
C ASP A 163 19.69 -8.63 -3.95
N ALA A 164 19.27 -8.87 -2.70
CA ALA A 164 18.92 -10.20 -2.20
C ALA A 164 17.46 -10.59 -2.49
N GLY A 165 16.65 -9.64 -3.00
CA GLY A 165 15.24 -9.84 -3.30
C GLY A 165 14.29 -9.62 -2.12
N ASN A 166 14.78 -9.18 -0.97
CA ASN A 166 13.94 -8.85 0.19
C ASN A 166 13.46 -7.39 0.11
N GLY A 167 12.24 -7.12 0.55
CA GLY A 167 11.70 -5.78 0.43
C GLY A 167 10.30 -5.61 1.00
N PHE A 168 9.48 -4.81 0.33
CA PHE A 168 8.09 -4.61 0.70
C PHE A 168 7.21 -4.37 -0.51
N VAL A 169 5.92 -4.60 -0.36
CA VAL A 169 4.86 -4.12 -1.24
C VAL A 169 4.08 -3.02 -0.54
N MET A 170 3.68 -1.99 -1.28
CA MET A 170 2.69 -0.99 -0.85
C MET A 170 1.57 -0.93 -1.88
N GLN A 171 0.41 -1.46 -1.52
CA GLN A 171 -0.84 -1.31 -2.28
C GLN A 171 -1.46 0.04 -1.95
N VAL A 172 -2.01 0.71 -2.95
CA VAL A 172 -2.65 2.01 -2.79
C VAL A 172 -3.97 2.08 -3.56
N SER A 173 -4.91 2.86 -3.09
CA SER A 173 -6.16 3.10 -3.82
C SER A 173 -6.12 4.35 -4.70
N THR A 174 -5.04 5.14 -4.61
CA THR A 174 -4.90 6.47 -5.17
C THR A 174 -4.60 6.43 -6.67
N PRO A 175 -5.44 6.98 -7.56
CA PRO A 175 -5.05 7.29 -8.92
C PRO A 175 -3.82 8.22 -8.93
N SER A 176 -3.09 8.29 -10.04
CA SER A 176 -1.94 9.19 -10.24
C SER A 176 -0.76 9.01 -9.27
N TRP A 177 -0.88 8.24 -8.19
CA TRP A 177 0.16 8.09 -7.17
C TRP A 177 0.36 6.59 -6.78
N PRO A 178 1.62 6.12 -6.55
CA PRO A 178 2.85 6.79 -6.94
C PRO A 178 3.05 6.75 -8.46
N ALA A 179 3.80 7.70 -9.00
CA ALA A 179 4.02 7.81 -10.45
C ALA A 179 5.50 7.97 -10.83
N ALA A 180 6.40 8.11 -9.85
CA ALA A 180 7.84 8.05 -10.07
C ALA A 180 8.53 7.38 -8.88
N GLY A 181 9.49 6.49 -9.15
CA GLY A 181 10.19 5.71 -8.13
C GLY A 181 11.48 6.32 -7.64
N ASN A 182 12.02 7.33 -8.31
CA ASN A 182 13.22 8.03 -7.86
C ASN A 182 13.33 9.46 -8.40
N LYS A 183 14.15 10.26 -7.73
CA LYS A 183 14.36 11.67 -8.05
C LYS A 183 15.13 11.95 -9.35
N ALA A 184 15.76 10.94 -9.94
CA ALA A 184 16.44 11.11 -11.24
C ALA A 184 15.43 11.12 -12.41
N HIS A 185 14.28 10.49 -12.21
CA HIS A 185 13.17 10.44 -13.17
C HIS A 185 11.87 10.86 -12.48
N PRO A 186 11.75 12.13 -12.03
CA PRO A 186 10.60 12.57 -11.24
C PRO A 186 9.34 12.68 -12.09
N ARG A 187 8.19 12.59 -11.45
CA ARG A 187 6.93 13.05 -12.05
C ARG A 187 7.01 14.56 -12.26
N LYS A 188 6.62 15.05 -13.44
CA LYS A 188 6.83 16.44 -13.87
C LYS A 188 5.56 17.29 -13.89
N THR A 189 4.43 16.70 -14.25
CA THR A 189 3.17 17.43 -14.41
C THR A 189 2.57 17.89 -13.09
N ASP A 190 2.65 17.02 -12.08
CA ASP A 190 2.24 17.28 -10.70
C ASP A 190 3.44 17.05 -9.78
N GLY A 191 3.24 16.92 -8.49
CA GLY A 191 4.21 16.33 -7.58
C GLY A 191 3.96 14.83 -7.40
N ASP A 192 4.89 14.16 -6.73
CA ASP A 192 4.76 12.75 -6.35
C ASP A 192 4.48 12.60 -4.84
N SER A 193 3.93 13.64 -4.22
CA SER A 193 3.32 13.64 -2.90
C SER A 193 1.81 13.75 -3.03
N LEU A 194 1.06 13.13 -2.13
CA LEU A 194 -0.41 13.02 -2.26
C LEU A 194 -1.10 14.37 -2.38
N GLY A 195 -0.66 15.39 -1.62
CA GLY A 195 -1.20 16.74 -1.72
C GLY A 195 -0.76 17.54 -2.93
N CYS A 196 0.17 17.02 -3.74
CA CYS A 196 0.70 17.68 -4.92
C CYS A 196 0.11 17.14 -6.22
N ILE A 197 -0.84 16.22 -6.14
CA ILE A 197 -1.56 15.64 -7.27
C ILE A 197 -2.79 16.49 -7.56
N LYS A 198 -2.98 16.85 -8.84
CA LYS A 198 -4.09 17.72 -9.29
C LYS A 198 -5.32 16.91 -9.69
N ASP A 199 -5.82 16.06 -8.83
CA ASP A 199 -7.08 15.35 -9.03
C ASP A 199 -7.90 15.25 -7.74
N ASP A 200 -8.96 14.44 -7.72
CA ASP A 200 -9.82 14.26 -6.55
C ASP A 200 -9.20 13.45 -5.42
N ASP A 201 -8.02 12.84 -5.64
CA ASP A 201 -7.31 12.02 -4.64
C ASP A 201 -6.99 12.77 -3.36
N VAL A 202 -6.78 14.07 -3.49
CA VAL A 202 -6.49 14.94 -2.35
C VAL A 202 -7.70 15.09 -1.43
N MET A 203 -8.90 15.07 -1.98
CA MET A 203 -10.14 15.36 -1.26
C MET A 203 -10.86 14.12 -0.73
N VAL A 204 -10.86 13.01 -1.50
CA VAL A 204 -11.60 11.80 -1.15
C VAL A 204 -10.85 10.90 -0.19
N SER A 205 -11.57 9.99 0.50
CA SER A 205 -10.92 8.97 1.32
C SER A 205 -10.13 8.00 0.46
N GLN A 206 -8.95 7.60 0.94
CA GLN A 206 -8.05 6.64 0.30
C GLN A 206 -7.55 5.62 1.33
N HIS A 207 -7.07 4.46 0.88
CA HIS A 207 -6.34 3.54 1.73
C HIS A 207 -4.98 3.17 1.14
N PHE A 208 -4.07 2.82 2.03
CA PHE A 208 -2.72 2.34 1.73
C PHE A 208 -2.44 1.16 2.65
N PHE A 209 -1.82 0.14 2.11
CA PHE A 209 -1.39 -1.03 2.87
C PHE A 209 0.04 -1.40 2.48
N ALA A 210 0.94 -1.49 3.44
CA ALA A 210 2.31 -1.93 3.19
C ALA A 210 2.68 -3.16 4.02
N LEU A 211 3.44 -4.08 3.42
CA LEU A 211 3.84 -5.36 3.99
C LEU A 211 5.30 -5.67 3.68
N THR A 212 6.06 -6.05 4.70
CA THR A 212 7.42 -6.60 4.55
C THR A 212 7.38 -7.95 3.82
N LEU A 213 8.30 -8.14 2.90
CA LEU A 213 8.41 -9.32 2.05
C LEU A 213 9.83 -9.92 2.10
N ASN A 214 9.92 -11.23 2.19
CA ASN A 214 11.12 -11.94 1.80
C ASN A 214 11.16 -12.16 0.28
N LYS A 215 12.25 -12.73 -0.25
CA LYS A 215 12.41 -13.00 -1.68
C LYS A 215 11.26 -13.83 -2.29
N ASN A 216 10.82 -14.87 -1.59
CA ASN A 216 9.74 -15.75 -2.09
C ASN A 216 8.40 -15.01 -2.15
N ASP A 217 8.16 -14.13 -1.19
CA ASP A 217 6.99 -13.26 -1.18
C ASP A 217 7.02 -12.26 -2.34
N VAL A 218 8.18 -11.64 -2.62
CA VAL A 218 8.36 -10.76 -3.79
C VAL A 218 8.03 -11.49 -5.09
N VAL A 219 8.54 -12.71 -5.26
CA VAL A 219 8.21 -13.58 -6.41
C VAL A 219 6.69 -13.87 -6.49
N SER A 220 6.05 -14.12 -5.35
CA SER A 220 4.61 -14.38 -5.26
C SER A 220 3.79 -13.15 -5.65
N VAL A 221 4.18 -11.96 -5.16
CA VAL A 221 3.55 -10.68 -5.53
C VAL A 221 3.71 -10.41 -7.02
N LEU A 222 4.90 -10.60 -7.61
CA LEU A 222 5.11 -10.41 -9.06
C LEU A 222 4.23 -11.35 -9.91
N LYS A 223 4.08 -12.61 -9.52
CA LYS A 223 3.15 -13.56 -10.17
C LYS A 223 1.70 -13.08 -10.06
N ALA A 224 1.30 -12.57 -8.90
CA ALA A 224 -0.03 -12.01 -8.68
C ALA A 224 -0.30 -10.79 -9.55
N LEU A 225 0.67 -9.88 -9.68
CA LEU A 225 0.62 -8.70 -10.54
C LEU A 225 0.45 -9.07 -12.02
N GLY A 226 1.24 -10.04 -12.50
CA GLY A 226 1.11 -10.56 -13.86
C GLY A 226 -0.25 -11.19 -14.13
N ASN A 227 -0.76 -11.99 -13.20
CA ASN A 227 -2.10 -12.59 -13.30
C ASN A 227 -3.21 -11.53 -13.35
N ALA A 228 -3.08 -10.46 -12.56
CA ALA A 228 -4.03 -9.35 -12.52
C ALA A 228 -3.95 -8.42 -13.74
N SER A 229 -2.95 -8.57 -14.62
CA SER A 229 -2.72 -7.69 -15.78
C SER A 229 -2.50 -6.23 -15.39
N VAL A 230 -1.63 -5.99 -14.41
CA VAL A 230 -1.38 -4.63 -13.94
C VAL A 230 -0.75 -3.75 -15.01
N VAL A 231 -1.03 -2.46 -14.96
CA VAL A 231 -0.51 -1.45 -15.89
C VAL A 231 0.84 -0.95 -15.38
N THR A 232 1.88 -1.25 -16.12
CA THR A 232 3.25 -0.77 -15.89
C THR A 232 4.03 -0.85 -17.20
N ASP A 233 5.21 -0.27 -17.26
CA ASP A 233 6.14 -0.39 -18.38
C ASP A 233 7.53 -0.76 -17.87
N PRO A 234 7.96 -2.04 -18.01
CA PRO A 234 9.27 -2.50 -17.56
C PRO A 234 10.47 -1.77 -18.19
N SER A 235 10.26 -1.04 -19.29
CA SER A 235 11.32 -0.26 -19.95
C SER A 235 11.40 1.19 -19.49
N ASN A 236 10.43 1.66 -18.70
CA ASN A 236 10.36 3.06 -18.26
C ASN A 236 11.06 3.26 -16.92
N PRO A 237 12.22 3.95 -16.87
CA PRO A 237 12.99 4.15 -15.64
C PRO A 237 12.29 5.04 -14.59
N GLN A 238 11.25 5.78 -14.97
CA GLN A 238 10.44 6.56 -14.03
C GLN A 238 9.71 5.63 -13.04
N ILE A 239 9.22 4.48 -13.51
CA ILE A 239 8.38 3.56 -12.72
C ILE A 239 9.00 2.19 -12.49
N VAL A 240 10.09 1.84 -13.16
CA VAL A 240 10.77 0.56 -13.00
C VAL A 240 12.29 0.72 -12.92
N ASN A 241 12.88 0.24 -11.84
CA ASN A 241 14.31 -0.02 -11.70
C ASN A 241 14.50 -1.51 -11.44
N ASN A 242 14.77 -2.27 -12.51
CA ASN A 242 14.78 -3.73 -12.50
C ASN A 242 16.18 -4.28 -12.24
N GLY A 243 16.42 -4.83 -11.06
CA GLY A 243 17.68 -5.42 -10.65
C GLY A 243 17.49 -6.54 -9.60
N GLY A 244 18.59 -6.92 -8.95
CA GLY A 244 18.60 -7.98 -7.94
C GLY A 244 18.56 -9.39 -8.55
N PRO A 245 17.88 -10.38 -7.90
CA PRO A 245 17.88 -11.77 -8.36
C PRO A 245 17.30 -11.97 -9.76
N GLN A 246 17.90 -12.88 -10.54
CA GLN A 246 17.53 -13.11 -11.93
C GLN A 246 16.07 -13.54 -12.12
N ASP A 247 15.54 -14.37 -11.23
CA ASP A 247 14.14 -14.82 -11.25
C ASP A 247 13.16 -13.65 -11.07
N ILE A 248 13.48 -12.70 -10.19
CA ILE A 248 12.72 -11.46 -10.00
C ILE A 248 12.79 -10.60 -11.27
N GLN A 249 13.99 -10.38 -11.81
CA GLN A 249 14.18 -9.60 -13.02
C GLN A 249 13.38 -10.14 -14.22
N GLN A 250 13.30 -11.48 -14.38
CA GLN A 250 12.52 -12.12 -15.43
C GLN A 250 11.02 -11.89 -15.26
N LEU A 251 10.51 -11.99 -14.02
CA LEU A 251 9.10 -11.73 -13.74
C LEU A 251 8.73 -10.26 -14.01
N VAL A 252 9.58 -9.32 -13.62
CA VAL A 252 9.37 -7.88 -13.90
C VAL A 252 9.31 -7.61 -15.40
N LYS A 253 10.24 -8.17 -16.18
CA LYS A 253 10.25 -8.05 -17.66
C LYS A 253 8.98 -8.60 -18.32
N GLY A 254 8.31 -9.54 -17.69
CA GLY A 254 7.05 -10.14 -18.15
C GLY A 254 5.79 -9.33 -17.79
N LEU A 255 5.89 -8.22 -17.06
CA LEU A 255 4.74 -7.38 -16.71
C LEU A 255 4.39 -6.37 -17.83
N GLY A 256 3.30 -5.62 -17.63
CA GLY A 256 2.81 -4.66 -18.62
C GLY A 256 2.14 -5.34 -19.82
N VAL A 257 1.73 -6.60 -19.68
CA VAL A 257 0.97 -7.36 -20.68
C VAL A 257 -0.32 -7.91 -20.09
N ARG A 258 -1.31 -8.15 -20.97
CA ARG A 258 -2.61 -8.66 -20.56
C ARG A 258 -2.55 -10.18 -20.38
N SER A 259 -2.88 -10.67 -19.20
CA SER A 259 -2.98 -12.11 -18.92
C SER A 259 -4.18 -12.73 -19.64
N SER A 260 -3.98 -13.91 -20.20
CA SER A 260 -5.05 -14.75 -20.73
C SER A 260 -5.64 -15.72 -19.71
N SER A 261 -5.10 -15.75 -18.48
CA SER A 261 -5.53 -16.64 -17.42
C SER A 261 -7.00 -16.38 -17.02
N LYS A 262 -7.72 -17.47 -16.73
CA LYS A 262 -9.02 -17.44 -16.06
C LYS A 262 -8.93 -17.89 -14.59
N LYS A 263 -7.75 -18.33 -14.13
CA LYS A 263 -7.55 -18.86 -12.79
C LYS A 263 -7.15 -17.77 -11.84
N PHE A 264 -7.87 -17.60 -10.73
CA PHE A 264 -7.40 -16.81 -9.62
C PHE A 264 -6.17 -17.47 -8.97
N LEU A 265 -5.33 -16.66 -8.33
CA LEU A 265 -4.18 -17.17 -7.56
C LEU A 265 -4.32 -16.76 -6.10
N THR A 266 -3.84 -17.61 -5.22
CA THR A 266 -3.73 -17.31 -3.79
C THR A 266 -2.33 -17.65 -3.30
N PHE A 267 -1.77 -16.78 -2.45
CA PHE A 267 -0.47 -16.98 -1.82
C PHE A 267 -0.57 -16.67 -0.33
N ASN A 268 0.06 -17.49 0.49
CA ASN A 268 0.26 -17.19 1.90
C ASN A 268 1.66 -16.56 2.03
N LEU A 269 1.70 -15.27 2.28
CA LEU A 269 2.94 -14.53 2.46
C LEU A 269 3.49 -14.74 3.87
N SER A 270 4.81 -14.62 4.04
CA SER A 270 5.49 -14.93 5.30
C SER A 270 5.04 -14.08 6.49
N GLY A 271 4.50 -12.88 6.25
CA GLY A 271 3.89 -12.02 7.25
C GLY A 271 2.50 -12.46 7.76
N GLY A 272 2.02 -13.67 7.41
CA GLY A 272 0.68 -14.17 7.78
C GLY A 272 -0.45 -13.51 7.01
N VAL A 273 -0.15 -12.85 5.89
CA VAL A 273 -1.11 -12.19 5.00
C VAL A 273 -1.40 -13.11 3.82
N GLN A 274 -2.67 -13.34 3.52
CA GLN A 274 -3.07 -14.03 2.30
C GLN A 274 -3.22 -13.00 1.17
N LEU A 275 -2.54 -13.24 0.05
CA LEU A 275 -2.68 -12.47 -1.18
C LEU A 275 -3.59 -13.23 -2.14
N ILE A 276 -4.64 -12.57 -2.63
CA ILE A 276 -5.56 -13.07 -3.65
C ILE A 276 -5.39 -12.23 -4.91
N SER A 277 -5.19 -12.88 -6.06
CA SER A 277 -5.11 -12.23 -7.37
C SER A 277 -6.25 -12.72 -8.26
N LYS A 278 -7.09 -11.77 -8.70
CA LYS A 278 -8.17 -11.97 -9.66
C LYS A 278 -7.66 -11.64 -11.07
N PRO A 279 -7.75 -12.54 -12.05
CA PRO A 279 -7.50 -12.20 -13.44
C PRO A 279 -8.73 -11.56 -14.09
N SER A 280 -8.52 -10.73 -15.12
CA SER A 280 -9.61 -10.06 -15.84
C SER A 280 -10.59 -11.04 -16.51
N LYS A 281 -10.07 -12.16 -17.05
CA LYS A 281 -10.87 -13.16 -17.78
C LYS A 281 -11.74 -14.06 -16.91
N LEU A 282 -11.67 -13.92 -15.59
CA LEU A 282 -12.55 -14.66 -14.66
C LEU A 282 -14.01 -14.14 -14.70
N ASN A 283 -14.19 -12.84 -14.98
CA ASN A 283 -15.50 -12.20 -15.19
C ASN A 283 -16.51 -12.39 -14.05
N VAL A 284 -16.05 -12.32 -12.80
CA VAL A 284 -16.88 -12.47 -11.60
C VAL A 284 -16.86 -11.21 -10.74
N PRO A 285 -17.93 -10.94 -9.96
CA PRO A 285 -17.95 -9.82 -9.01
C PRO A 285 -16.82 -9.96 -7.99
N PRO A 286 -15.98 -8.91 -7.82
CA PRO A 286 -14.73 -9.05 -7.05
C PRO A 286 -14.90 -9.43 -5.59
N TRP A 287 -15.80 -8.78 -4.87
CA TRP A 287 -15.97 -9.00 -3.44
C TRP A 287 -16.71 -10.30 -3.11
N GLN A 288 -17.65 -10.73 -3.98
CA GLN A 288 -18.24 -12.05 -3.89
C GLN A 288 -17.18 -13.14 -4.10
N MET A 289 -16.25 -12.95 -5.05
CA MET A 289 -15.12 -13.85 -5.25
C MET A 289 -14.26 -13.96 -3.99
N VAL A 290 -13.90 -12.83 -3.37
CA VAL A 290 -13.12 -12.83 -2.11
C VAL A 290 -13.86 -13.57 -1.01
N SER A 291 -15.15 -13.31 -0.83
CA SER A 291 -16.00 -14.05 0.12
C SER A 291 -15.92 -15.56 -0.10
N ALA A 292 -16.09 -16.01 -1.35
CA ALA A 292 -16.05 -17.43 -1.72
C ALA A 292 -14.67 -18.07 -1.42
N ILE A 293 -13.57 -17.40 -1.79
CA ILE A 293 -12.19 -17.87 -1.53
C ILE A 293 -11.90 -17.98 -0.02
N LEU A 294 -12.50 -17.10 0.78
CA LEU A 294 -12.40 -17.13 2.24
C LEU A 294 -13.38 -18.12 2.90
N GLY A 295 -13.99 -19.02 2.14
CA GLY A 295 -14.89 -20.06 2.65
C GLY A 295 -16.36 -19.64 2.76
N GLY A 296 -16.80 -18.67 1.96
CA GLY A 296 -18.18 -18.17 1.94
C GLY A 296 -18.50 -17.27 3.13
N VAL A 297 -17.49 -16.62 3.73
CA VAL A 297 -17.73 -15.71 4.86
C VAL A 297 -18.48 -14.46 4.42
N SER A 298 -19.41 -13.99 5.24
CA SER A 298 -20.07 -12.71 5.02
C SER A 298 -19.09 -11.56 5.22
N LEU A 299 -19.12 -10.60 4.31
CA LEU A 299 -18.24 -9.43 4.29
C LEU A 299 -19.02 -8.13 4.43
N ARG A 300 -18.41 -7.10 4.99
CA ARG A 300 -18.80 -5.70 4.83
C ARG A 300 -17.65 -4.97 4.19
N ALA A 301 -17.92 -4.23 3.11
CA ALA A 301 -16.90 -3.55 2.32
C ALA A 301 -17.26 -2.07 2.08
N ALA A 302 -16.27 -1.19 2.13
CA ALA A 302 -16.32 0.16 1.64
C ALA A 302 -15.44 0.25 0.39
N THR A 303 -16.03 0.69 -0.73
CA THR A 303 -15.31 0.79 -2.01
C THR A 303 -15.75 2.05 -2.74
N TRP A 304 -15.13 2.37 -3.89
CA TRP A 304 -15.77 3.27 -4.84
C TRP A 304 -17.04 2.59 -5.36
N TRP A 305 -18.17 2.91 -4.73
CA TRP A 305 -19.47 2.35 -5.06
C TRP A 305 -20.28 3.39 -5.82
N ALA A 306 -20.27 3.25 -7.15
CA ALA A 306 -20.93 4.11 -8.13
C ALA A 306 -21.30 3.29 -9.38
N THR A 307 -22.08 3.84 -10.28
CA THR A 307 -22.57 3.14 -11.48
C THR A 307 -21.44 2.55 -12.35
N PRO A 308 -21.53 1.27 -12.76
CA PRO A 308 -22.61 0.28 -12.49
C PRO A 308 -22.37 -0.45 -11.16
N GLU A 309 -23.02 0.02 -10.10
CA GLU A 309 -22.87 -0.53 -8.76
C GLU A 309 -23.50 -1.92 -8.61
N ILE A 310 -22.84 -2.76 -7.81
CA ILE A 310 -23.40 -4.00 -7.32
C ILE A 310 -24.00 -3.72 -5.93
N ALA A 311 -25.29 -3.97 -5.79
CA ALA A 311 -26.03 -3.78 -4.54
C ALA A 311 -25.52 -4.70 -3.41
N THR A 312 -25.93 -4.42 -2.19
CA THR A 312 -25.75 -5.32 -1.04
C THR A 312 -26.37 -6.68 -1.36
N THR A 313 -25.59 -7.76 -1.14
CA THR A 313 -26.06 -9.14 -1.36
C THR A 313 -26.27 -9.86 -0.04
N THR A 314 -27.19 -10.84 -0.05
CA THR A 314 -27.46 -11.75 1.07
C THR A 314 -26.95 -13.16 0.75
N ALA A 315 -27.00 -14.06 1.71
CA ALA A 315 -26.67 -15.46 1.49
C ALA A 315 -27.62 -16.17 0.51
N SER A 316 -28.83 -15.60 0.27
CA SER A 316 -29.82 -16.10 -0.72
C SER A 316 -29.65 -15.47 -2.10
N THR A 317 -28.83 -14.39 -2.25
CA THR A 317 -28.61 -13.75 -3.55
C THR A 317 -27.95 -14.72 -4.53
N THR A 318 -28.55 -14.89 -5.71
CA THR A 318 -27.99 -15.71 -6.78
C THR A 318 -27.02 -14.90 -7.62
N VAL A 319 -25.76 -15.32 -7.66
CA VAL A 319 -24.72 -14.75 -8.51
C VAL A 319 -24.60 -15.63 -9.76
N LYS A 320 -25.11 -15.17 -10.91
CA LYS A 320 -25.03 -15.91 -12.20
C LYS A 320 -23.73 -15.62 -12.94
N CYS A 321 -23.16 -14.43 -12.79
CA CYS A 321 -21.81 -14.10 -13.27
C CYS A 321 -20.78 -14.77 -12.36
N TRP A 322 -20.62 -16.10 -12.50
CA TRP A 322 -19.87 -16.93 -11.59
C TRP A 322 -19.04 -17.99 -12.32
N ASP A 323 -17.93 -18.35 -11.73
CA ASP A 323 -17.07 -19.42 -12.22
C ASP A 323 -17.24 -20.67 -11.34
N PRO A 324 -17.46 -21.88 -11.92
CA PRO A 324 -17.68 -23.09 -11.15
C PRO A 324 -16.49 -23.54 -10.30
N SER A 325 -15.30 -22.99 -10.51
CA SER A 325 -14.14 -23.26 -9.65
C SER A 325 -14.22 -22.56 -8.27
N LEU A 326 -15.14 -21.60 -8.12
CA LEU A 326 -15.39 -20.89 -6.88
C LEU A 326 -16.53 -21.51 -6.10
N SER A 327 -16.37 -21.62 -4.78
CA SER A 327 -17.48 -21.99 -3.88
C SER A 327 -18.56 -20.90 -3.84
N LYS A 328 -19.71 -21.19 -3.24
CA LYS A 328 -20.77 -20.19 -3.06
C LYS A 328 -20.26 -19.03 -2.19
N PRO A 329 -20.48 -17.75 -2.58
CA PRO A 329 -20.15 -16.61 -1.73
C PRO A 329 -21.12 -16.47 -0.57
N GLY A 330 -20.67 -15.89 0.53
CA GLY A 330 -21.53 -15.33 1.58
C GLY A 330 -22.13 -13.98 1.19
N ALA A 331 -22.84 -13.36 2.11
CA ALA A 331 -23.34 -12.00 1.95
C ALA A 331 -22.19 -11.00 1.79
N VAL A 332 -22.39 -9.96 0.98
CA VAL A 332 -21.49 -8.82 0.87
C VAL A 332 -22.29 -7.54 1.08
N GLU A 333 -22.15 -6.94 2.26
CA GLU A 333 -22.74 -5.65 2.60
C GLU A 333 -21.84 -4.52 2.09
N ILE A 334 -22.45 -3.47 1.56
CA ILE A 334 -21.74 -2.28 1.09
C ILE A 334 -21.95 -1.14 2.09
N ALA A 335 -20.89 -0.70 2.74
CA ALA A 335 -20.89 0.47 3.61
C ALA A 335 -20.95 1.75 2.75
N THR A 336 -21.98 2.56 2.93
CA THR A 336 -22.12 3.88 2.28
C THR A 336 -21.74 5.03 3.21
N SER A 337 -21.59 4.75 4.50
CA SER A 337 -20.99 5.67 5.47
C SER A 337 -20.20 4.90 6.54
N GLY A 338 -19.28 5.62 7.18
CA GLY A 338 -18.50 5.17 8.31
C GLY A 338 -18.49 6.19 9.44
N ILE A 339 -17.78 5.88 10.52
CA ILE A 339 -17.68 6.75 11.69
C ILE A 339 -16.23 6.77 12.20
N TRP A 340 -15.71 7.98 12.44
CA TRP A 340 -14.45 8.17 13.15
C TRP A 340 -14.56 9.31 14.15
N ASN A 341 -14.19 9.07 15.40
CA ASN A 341 -14.30 10.05 16.51
C ASN A 341 -15.69 10.73 16.58
N GLY A 342 -16.75 9.95 16.41
CA GLY A 342 -18.13 10.43 16.44
C GLY A 342 -18.58 11.21 15.20
N LYS A 343 -17.70 11.43 14.21
CA LYS A 343 -18.04 12.10 12.96
C LYS A 343 -18.37 11.07 11.88
N LYS A 344 -19.46 11.31 11.13
CA LYS A 344 -19.86 10.48 9.98
C LYS A 344 -18.95 10.78 8.80
N ILE A 345 -18.50 9.72 8.12
CA ILE A 345 -17.66 9.78 6.91
C ILE A 345 -18.47 9.19 5.76
N GLY A 346 -18.54 9.87 4.61
CA GLY A 346 -19.10 9.31 3.38
C GLY A 346 -18.19 8.24 2.79
N LEU A 347 -18.78 7.10 2.37
CA LEU A 347 -18.04 5.95 1.82
C LEU A 347 -18.54 5.54 0.43
N THR A 348 -19.41 6.30 -0.21
CA THR A 348 -19.80 6.13 -1.62
C THR A 348 -18.72 6.64 -2.57
N GLY A 349 -18.70 6.13 -3.81
CA GLY A 349 -17.78 6.60 -4.85
C GLY A 349 -18.19 7.95 -5.43
N GLY A 350 -17.22 8.75 -5.83
CA GLY A 350 -17.40 10.06 -6.44
C GLY A 350 -16.20 10.97 -6.21
N ALA A 351 -16.18 12.13 -6.91
CA ALA A 351 -15.08 13.08 -6.87
C ALA A 351 -15.27 14.19 -5.81
N SER A 352 -16.42 14.24 -5.11
CA SER A 352 -16.69 15.26 -4.11
C SER A 352 -15.91 14.99 -2.80
N PRO A 353 -15.65 16.04 -2.00
CA PRO A 353 -14.84 15.94 -0.79
C PRO A 353 -15.38 15.02 0.31
N ASP A 354 -16.63 14.57 0.20
CA ASP A 354 -17.29 13.61 1.10
C ASP A 354 -17.25 12.16 0.60
N HIS A 355 -16.63 11.90 -0.55
CA HIS A 355 -16.60 10.58 -1.19
C HIS A 355 -15.40 9.74 -0.78
N ASN A 356 -15.34 8.51 -1.35
CA ASN A 356 -14.40 7.47 -0.99
C ASN A 356 -13.82 6.75 -2.22
N HIS A 357 -12.51 6.61 -2.25
CA HIS A 357 -11.75 5.76 -3.19
C HIS A 357 -11.13 4.53 -2.52
N ALA A 358 -11.16 4.43 -1.20
CA ALA A 358 -10.65 3.26 -0.48
C ALA A 358 -11.43 1.99 -0.87
N LYS A 359 -10.78 0.84 -0.84
CA LYS A 359 -11.35 -0.49 -1.02
C LYS A 359 -10.95 -1.35 0.15
N ILE A 360 -11.69 -1.24 1.23
CA ILE A 360 -11.43 -1.96 2.48
C ILE A 360 -12.63 -2.81 2.87
N GLY A 361 -12.39 -3.94 3.52
CA GLY A 361 -13.46 -4.81 3.97
C GLY A 361 -13.10 -5.58 5.24
N VAL A 362 -14.14 -6.13 5.86
CA VAL A 362 -14.00 -7.00 7.04
C VAL A 362 -14.94 -8.20 6.92
N SER A 363 -14.57 -9.32 7.55
CA SER A 363 -15.52 -10.41 7.78
C SER A 363 -16.50 -10.02 8.87
N LEU A 364 -17.80 -10.31 8.64
CA LEU A 364 -18.87 -10.08 9.63
C LEU A 364 -19.05 -11.27 10.57
N ALA A 365 -18.83 -12.47 10.06
CA ALA A 365 -18.94 -13.75 10.77
C ALA A 365 -17.91 -14.73 10.20
N GLY A 366 -17.71 -15.85 10.88
CA GLY A 366 -16.81 -16.92 10.45
C GLY A 366 -15.74 -17.22 11.51
N PRO A 367 -14.91 -18.26 11.25
CA PRO A 367 -13.93 -18.75 12.21
C PRO A 367 -12.73 -17.82 12.38
N LYS A 368 -12.52 -16.89 11.45
CA LYS A 368 -11.41 -15.92 11.46
C LYS A 368 -11.91 -14.50 11.26
N ASN A 369 -11.21 -13.56 11.87
CA ASN A 369 -11.49 -12.14 11.74
C ASN A 369 -10.55 -11.55 10.68
N TYR A 370 -11.08 -11.28 9.50
CA TYR A 370 -10.34 -10.74 8.38
C TYR A 370 -10.49 -9.22 8.26
N SER A 371 -9.38 -8.55 7.97
CA SER A 371 -9.35 -7.22 7.35
C SER A 371 -8.83 -7.39 5.93
N ILE A 372 -9.47 -6.76 4.97
CA ILE A 372 -9.19 -6.92 3.54
C ILE A 372 -8.88 -5.55 2.95
N PHE A 373 -7.73 -5.45 2.29
CA PHE A 373 -7.28 -4.27 1.56
C PHE A 373 -7.19 -4.66 0.08
N GLY A 374 -8.03 -4.06 -0.76
CA GLY A 374 -8.21 -4.50 -2.13
C GLY A 374 -8.05 -3.39 -3.15
N ASP A 375 -7.90 -3.80 -4.40
CA ASP A 375 -7.80 -2.87 -5.54
C ASP A 375 -9.18 -2.52 -6.13
N MET A 376 -10.17 -3.41 -5.97
CA MET A 376 -11.32 -3.46 -6.85
C MET A 376 -12.58 -2.88 -6.22
N ASN A 377 -13.31 -2.14 -7.04
CA ASN A 377 -14.62 -1.58 -6.68
C ASN A 377 -15.71 -2.65 -6.67
N GLN A 378 -16.76 -2.45 -5.88
CA GLN A 378 -17.99 -3.26 -5.95
C GLN A 378 -18.89 -2.74 -7.09
N GLN A 379 -18.38 -2.91 -8.31
CA GLN A 379 -19.01 -2.49 -9.57
C GLN A 379 -19.00 -3.62 -10.59
N GLY A 380 -20.02 -3.69 -11.42
CA GLY A 380 -20.14 -4.71 -12.45
C GLY A 380 -21.55 -5.32 -12.50
N SER A 381 -21.65 -6.65 -12.57
CA SER A 381 -22.94 -7.35 -12.65
C SER A 381 -22.95 -8.66 -11.87
N LEU A 382 -24.05 -8.94 -11.16
CA LEU A 382 -24.28 -10.25 -10.55
C LEU A 382 -24.88 -11.25 -11.54
N SER A 383 -25.52 -10.77 -12.63
CA SER A 383 -26.23 -11.60 -13.61
C SER A 383 -26.38 -10.86 -14.93
N GLY A 384 -26.86 -11.55 -15.94
CA GLY A 384 -27.15 -10.98 -17.26
C GLY A 384 -26.15 -11.37 -18.33
N PRO A 385 -26.29 -10.85 -19.57
CA PRO A 385 -25.49 -11.28 -20.72
C PRO A 385 -24.05 -10.76 -20.68
N ASN A 386 -23.75 -9.71 -19.89
CA ASN A 386 -22.45 -9.08 -19.86
C ASN A 386 -21.76 -9.24 -18.50
N CYS A 387 -21.32 -10.46 -18.19
CA CYS A 387 -20.54 -10.71 -16.97
C CYS A 387 -19.13 -10.10 -17.00
N ALA A 388 -18.66 -9.56 -18.11
CA ALA A 388 -17.36 -8.91 -18.21
C ALA A 388 -17.44 -7.38 -17.97
N SER A 389 -18.59 -6.85 -17.55
CA SER A 389 -18.79 -5.42 -17.34
C SER A 389 -17.95 -4.89 -16.16
N SER A 390 -17.45 -3.66 -16.29
CA SER A 390 -16.74 -2.93 -15.25
C SER A 390 -15.69 -3.79 -14.51
N GLN A 391 -15.71 -3.84 -13.19
CA GLN A 391 -14.73 -4.55 -12.35
C GLN A 391 -14.76 -6.07 -12.50
N ASN A 392 -15.88 -6.65 -12.94
CA ASN A 392 -15.94 -8.08 -13.24
C ASN A 392 -14.92 -8.47 -14.32
N GLY A 393 -14.76 -7.63 -15.37
CA GLY A 393 -13.84 -7.84 -16.49
C GLY A 393 -12.44 -7.27 -16.25
N ARG A 394 -12.11 -6.84 -15.02
CA ARG A 394 -10.79 -6.35 -14.65
C ARG A 394 -10.09 -7.31 -13.72
N GLY A 395 -8.75 -7.26 -13.69
CA GLY A 395 -7.94 -7.91 -12.67
C GLY A 395 -7.72 -7.01 -11.47
N GLY A 396 -7.19 -7.59 -10.38
CA GLY A 396 -6.84 -6.85 -9.16
C GLY A 396 -6.39 -7.78 -8.05
N LEU A 397 -5.88 -7.17 -6.98
CA LEU A 397 -5.33 -7.87 -5.83
C LEU A 397 -6.12 -7.56 -4.57
N PHE A 398 -6.05 -8.49 -3.62
CA PHE A 398 -6.59 -8.33 -2.28
C PHE A 398 -5.60 -8.90 -1.28
N TYR A 399 -5.24 -8.11 -0.29
CA TYR A 399 -4.43 -8.51 0.86
C TYR A 399 -5.35 -8.74 2.06
N VAL A 400 -5.34 -9.97 2.57
CA VAL A 400 -6.22 -10.41 3.66
C VAL A 400 -5.39 -10.65 4.91
N VAL A 401 -5.61 -9.82 5.91
CA VAL A 401 -4.94 -9.87 7.22
C VAL A 401 -5.85 -10.54 8.23
N SER A 402 -5.42 -11.66 8.82
CA SER A 402 -6.15 -12.32 9.90
C SER A 402 -5.67 -11.79 11.25
N ASN A 403 -6.30 -10.73 11.74
CA ASN A 403 -5.99 -10.13 13.03
C ASN A 403 -7.28 -9.60 13.70
N PRO A 404 -7.72 -10.17 14.84
CA PRO A 404 -8.97 -9.78 15.50
C PRO A 404 -9.05 -8.32 15.91
N THR A 405 -7.94 -7.75 16.41
CA THR A 405 -7.89 -6.35 16.86
C THR A 405 -8.01 -5.39 15.67
N LEU A 406 -7.27 -5.65 14.59
CA LEU A 406 -7.38 -4.86 13.36
C LEU A 406 -8.78 -4.96 12.77
N SER A 407 -9.33 -6.18 12.66
CA SER A 407 -10.66 -6.42 12.10
C SER A 407 -11.75 -5.69 12.90
N LYS A 408 -11.68 -5.73 14.24
CA LYS A 408 -12.60 -4.97 15.10
C LYS A 408 -12.50 -3.47 14.82
N SER A 409 -11.31 -2.95 14.65
CA SER A 409 -11.05 -1.53 14.44
C SER A 409 -11.50 -1.06 13.05
N VAL A 410 -11.20 -1.82 11.98
CA VAL A 410 -11.68 -1.54 10.62
C VAL A 410 -13.20 -1.68 10.55
N LYS A 411 -13.79 -2.68 11.20
CA LYS A 411 -15.24 -2.82 11.30
C LYS A 411 -15.89 -1.59 11.92
N ALA A 412 -15.33 -1.08 13.02
CA ALA A 412 -15.82 0.14 13.67
C ALA A 412 -15.76 1.36 12.73
N LEU A 413 -14.68 1.50 11.95
CA LEU A 413 -14.52 2.59 11.00
C LEU A 413 -15.61 2.58 9.90
N ILE A 414 -15.93 1.42 9.35
CA ILE A 414 -16.91 1.28 8.26
C ILE A 414 -18.32 0.91 8.76
N THR A 415 -18.57 1.02 10.06
CA THR A 415 -19.91 0.88 10.65
C THR A 415 -20.71 2.16 10.42
N GLY A 416 -21.82 2.05 9.70
CA GLY A 416 -22.71 3.14 9.34
C GLY A 416 -23.82 2.64 8.43
N ASP A 417 -24.26 3.49 7.50
CA ASP A 417 -25.31 3.12 6.55
C ASP A 417 -24.82 2.00 5.61
N THR A 418 -25.79 1.26 5.10
CA THR A 418 -25.57 0.14 4.17
C THR A 418 -26.36 0.42 2.89
N ALA A 419 -25.76 0.17 1.74
CA ALA A 419 -26.44 0.23 0.45
C ALA A 419 -27.64 -0.73 0.41
N PRO A 420 -28.72 -0.40 -0.32
CA PRO A 420 -29.87 -1.30 -0.48
C PRO A 420 -29.49 -2.62 -1.13
N GLN A 421 -30.38 -3.62 -0.98
CA GLN A 421 -30.31 -4.93 -1.62
C GLN A 421 -30.85 -4.91 -3.04
#